data_25cb3be3fc6ff61b63606c9e34187bdd
#
_entry.id   25cb3be3fc6ff61b63606c9e34187bdd
#
_cell.length_a   1.000
_cell.length_b   1.000
_cell.length_c   1.000
_cell.angle_alpha   90.00
_cell.angle_beta   90.00
_cell.angle_gamma   90.00
#
_symmetry.space_group_name_H-M   'P 1'
#
loop_
_entity.id
_entity.type
_entity.pdbx_description
1 polymer ?
#
loop_
_entity_poly.entity_id
_entity_poly.type
_entity_poly.pdbx_seq_one_letter_code
_entity_poly.pdbx_strand_id
1 'polypeptide(L)'
;KMLLKQFYKNFRALCSNMTIPNIATAVDGTSTGKKLIALTFDDGPKAEMATIVNTLNEYDAKATFFVLGKNVELYPDLYQMILDRGHKVGNHTYSHQKGLTMSTERYLEDIDLAADMVHTELFRPPYARATRSQILAVAKRYRIVMWNVLSRDYNRSISPKKCLRGTIRGLKGGDIISLHDSAKSFRNTSYVLPALLRVAREKGLECKILEL
;
A
#
# COMPACT_ATOMS: atom_id res chain seq x y z
N LYS A 1 19.34 7.53 4.73
CA LYS A 1 19.13 7.23 3.28
C LYS A 1 19.66 5.84 2.86
N MET A 2 20.76 5.39 3.45
CA MET A 2 21.41 4.09 3.15
C MET A 2 20.63 2.91 3.76
N LEU A 3 20.15 3.03 5.01
CA LEU A 3 19.47 1.96 5.75
C LEU A 3 18.15 1.48 5.13
N LEU A 4 17.33 2.36 4.57
CA LEU A 4 16.05 1.97 3.95
C LEU A 4 16.24 1.30 2.59
N LYS A 5 17.21 1.78 1.78
CA LYS A 5 17.59 1.11 0.53
C LYS A 5 18.20 -0.26 0.79
N GLN A 6 19.03 -0.36 1.81
CA GLN A 6 19.64 -1.62 2.23
C GLN A 6 18.58 -2.58 2.79
N PHE A 7 17.61 -2.06 3.57
CA PHE A 7 16.54 -2.88 4.12
C PHE A 7 15.60 -3.40 3.02
N TYR A 8 15.20 -2.56 2.07
CA TYR A 8 14.41 -2.98 0.90
C TYR A 8 15.18 -3.98 0.02
N LYS A 9 16.49 -3.76 -0.13
CA LYS A 9 17.40 -4.68 -0.82
C LYS A 9 17.50 -6.02 -0.08
N ASN A 10 17.58 -5.98 1.26
CA ASN A 10 17.64 -7.18 2.10
C ASN A 10 16.28 -7.90 2.17
N PHE A 11 15.15 -7.18 2.21
CA PHE A 11 13.82 -7.78 2.14
C PHE A 11 13.59 -8.39 0.75
N ARG A 12 13.97 -7.68 -0.32
CA ARG A 12 13.94 -8.21 -1.69
C ARG A 12 14.90 -9.40 -1.87
N ALA A 13 16.08 -9.36 -1.27
CA ALA A 13 17.03 -10.47 -1.26
C ALA A 13 16.52 -11.64 -0.40
N LEU A 14 15.87 -11.36 0.72
CA LEU A 14 15.17 -12.37 1.53
C LEU A 14 14.05 -13.04 0.73
N CYS A 15 13.32 -12.28 -0.07
CA CYS A 15 12.24 -12.77 -0.94
C CYS A 15 12.75 -13.40 -2.24
N SER A 16 13.88 -12.94 -2.81
CA SER A 16 14.44 -13.46 -4.08
C SER A 16 15.32 -14.70 -3.89
N ASN A 17 15.95 -14.85 -2.73
CA ASN A 17 16.72 -16.06 -2.38
C ASN A 17 15.87 -17.16 -1.74
N MET A 18 14.58 -16.92 -1.55
CA MET A 18 13.61 -17.89 -1.05
C MET A 18 12.36 -17.77 -1.91
N THR A 19 11.94 -18.88 -2.44
CA THR A 19 10.59 -19.07 -2.99
C THR A 19 9.59 -18.97 -1.83
N ILE A 20 9.29 -17.74 -1.38
CA ILE A 20 8.13 -17.52 -0.50
C ILE A 20 6.95 -17.38 -1.45
N PRO A 21 6.06 -18.37 -1.51
CA PRO A 21 4.85 -18.25 -2.31
C PRO A 21 4.04 -17.06 -1.81
N ASN A 22 3.29 -16.42 -2.69
CA ASN A 22 2.35 -15.34 -2.36
C ASN A 22 2.94 -13.97 -1.97
N ILE A 23 4.10 -13.55 -2.52
CA ILE A 23 4.55 -12.15 -2.43
C ILE A 23 4.43 -11.47 -3.79
N ALA A 24 3.64 -10.38 -3.85
CA ALA A 24 3.52 -9.54 -5.03
C ALA A 24 4.34 -8.25 -4.87
N THR A 25 5.19 -7.96 -5.84
CA THR A 25 5.99 -6.71 -5.93
C THR A 25 5.71 -5.91 -7.20
N ALA A 26 4.89 -6.46 -8.08
CA ALA A 26 4.42 -5.83 -9.31
C ALA A 26 3.04 -6.37 -9.68
N VAL A 27 2.26 -5.61 -10.44
CA VAL A 27 1.00 -6.07 -11.03
C VAL A 27 1.25 -6.59 -12.44
N ASP A 28 0.58 -7.69 -12.77
CA ASP A 28 0.64 -8.24 -14.12
C ASP A 28 -0.49 -7.67 -14.97
N GLY A 29 -0.14 -6.96 -16.04
CA GLY A 29 -1.08 -6.44 -17.03
C GLY A 29 -1.03 -7.18 -18.38
N THR A 30 -0.27 -8.28 -18.45
CA THR A 30 -0.02 -8.98 -19.73
C THR A 30 -1.28 -9.63 -20.29
N SER A 31 -2.19 -10.10 -19.44
CA SER A 31 -3.44 -10.75 -19.86
C SER A 31 -4.43 -9.80 -20.57
N THR A 32 -4.34 -8.50 -20.33
CA THR A 32 -5.24 -7.49 -20.89
C THR A 32 -4.61 -6.65 -22.01
N GLY A 33 -3.32 -6.79 -22.28
CA GLY A 33 -2.56 -5.93 -23.18
C GLY A 33 -2.43 -4.47 -22.69
N LYS A 34 -2.91 -4.17 -21.48
CA LYS A 34 -2.94 -2.83 -20.90
C LYS A 34 -1.75 -2.62 -19.97
N LYS A 35 -1.25 -1.39 -19.91
CA LYS A 35 -0.19 -1.02 -18.97
C LYS A 35 -0.81 -0.62 -17.64
N LEU A 36 -0.98 -1.57 -16.74
CA LEU A 36 -1.59 -1.35 -15.42
C LEU A 36 -0.57 -0.88 -14.39
N ILE A 37 -1.00 -0.01 -13.48
CA ILE A 37 -0.32 0.33 -12.23
C ILE A 37 -1.28 0.20 -11.06
N ALA A 38 -0.77 -0.11 -9.88
CA ALA A 38 -1.56 -0.11 -8.66
C ALA A 38 -1.17 1.07 -7.76
N LEU A 39 -2.14 1.93 -7.46
CA LEU A 39 -2.01 2.91 -6.38
C LEU A 39 -2.41 2.25 -5.08
N THR A 40 -1.56 2.34 -4.06
CA THR A 40 -1.84 1.77 -2.75
C THR A 40 -1.64 2.82 -1.66
N PHE A 41 -2.53 2.82 -0.67
CA PHE A 41 -2.49 3.73 0.48
C PHE A 41 -2.42 2.93 1.75
N ASP A 42 -1.51 3.31 2.67
CA ASP A 42 -1.30 2.64 3.93
C ASP A 42 -1.75 3.54 5.10
N ASP A 43 -2.01 2.97 6.27
CA ASP A 43 -2.30 3.60 7.57
C ASP A 43 -3.75 4.08 7.81
N GLY A 44 -4.65 4.01 6.84
CA GLY A 44 -6.05 4.44 6.96
C GLY A 44 -6.99 3.47 7.68
N PRO A 45 -8.31 3.75 7.61
CA PRO A 45 -8.90 5.00 7.16
C PRO A 45 -8.68 6.15 8.15
N LYS A 46 -8.57 7.38 7.64
CA LYS A 46 -8.48 8.63 8.42
C LYS A 46 -9.20 9.76 7.69
N ALA A 47 -9.41 10.90 8.36
CA ALA A 47 -10.20 12.02 7.83
C ALA A 47 -9.72 12.49 6.44
N GLU A 48 -8.41 12.48 6.19
CA GLU A 48 -7.80 12.88 4.93
C GLU A 48 -8.16 11.99 3.74
N MET A 49 -8.61 10.76 4.01
CA MET A 49 -8.94 9.77 2.99
C MET A 49 -10.11 10.20 2.10
N ALA A 50 -11.10 10.93 2.63
CA ALA A 50 -12.22 11.41 1.83
C ALA A 50 -11.74 12.26 0.64
N THR A 51 -10.75 13.13 0.85
CA THR A 51 -10.14 13.93 -0.23
C THR A 51 -9.40 13.04 -1.25
N ILE A 52 -8.71 12.00 -0.77
CA ILE A 52 -7.99 11.06 -1.63
C ILE A 52 -8.98 10.28 -2.51
N VAL A 53 -10.03 9.74 -1.92
CA VAL A 53 -11.07 8.98 -2.64
C VAL A 53 -11.78 9.87 -3.68
N ASN A 54 -12.12 11.11 -3.33
CA ASN A 54 -12.71 12.06 -4.26
C ASN A 54 -11.76 12.37 -5.44
N THR A 55 -10.46 12.60 -5.16
CA THR A 55 -9.48 12.81 -6.23
C THR A 55 -9.34 11.59 -7.13
N LEU A 56 -9.32 10.37 -6.59
CA LEU A 56 -9.32 9.15 -7.40
C LEU A 56 -10.55 9.06 -8.31
N ASN A 57 -11.72 9.39 -7.77
CA ASN A 57 -12.98 9.37 -8.52
C ASN A 57 -13.00 10.39 -9.67
N GLU A 58 -12.47 11.61 -9.49
CA GLU A 58 -12.34 12.62 -10.55
C GLU A 58 -11.50 12.13 -11.75
N TYR A 59 -10.59 11.20 -11.53
CA TYR A 59 -9.74 10.61 -12.57
C TYR A 59 -10.19 9.23 -13.04
N ASP A 60 -11.35 8.73 -12.58
CA ASP A 60 -11.82 7.36 -12.80
C ASP A 60 -10.76 6.30 -12.44
N ALA A 61 -10.00 6.58 -11.39
CA ALA A 61 -8.92 5.73 -10.91
C ALA A 61 -9.37 4.88 -9.72
N LYS A 62 -8.93 3.63 -9.69
CA LYS A 62 -9.15 2.74 -8.55
C LYS A 62 -7.84 2.48 -7.81
N ALA A 63 -7.93 2.23 -6.50
CA ALA A 63 -6.79 2.02 -5.63
C ALA A 63 -7.05 0.91 -4.61
N THR A 64 -6.00 0.46 -3.94
CA THR A 64 -6.10 -0.49 -2.83
C THR A 64 -5.61 0.18 -1.55
N PHE A 65 -6.41 0.08 -0.48
CA PHE A 65 -6.14 0.68 0.82
C PHE A 65 -5.76 -0.41 1.82
N PHE A 66 -4.52 -0.38 2.34
CA PHE A 66 -4.08 -1.23 3.43
C PHE A 66 -4.44 -0.56 4.75
N VAL A 67 -5.55 -1.00 5.34
CA VAL A 67 -6.19 -0.34 6.47
C VAL A 67 -5.80 -0.98 7.80
N LEU A 68 -5.75 -0.17 8.85
CA LEU A 68 -5.54 -0.62 10.22
C LEU A 68 -6.89 -0.98 10.87
N GLY A 69 -6.98 -2.13 11.50
CA GLY A 69 -8.23 -2.56 12.17
C GLY A 69 -8.75 -1.50 13.16
N LYS A 70 -7.90 -0.95 14.01
CA LYS A 70 -8.27 0.13 14.94
C LYS A 70 -8.84 1.38 14.26
N ASN A 71 -8.40 1.69 13.04
CA ASN A 71 -8.93 2.85 12.31
C ASN A 71 -10.25 2.52 11.63
N VAL A 72 -10.44 1.28 11.18
CA VAL A 72 -11.75 0.81 10.69
C VAL A 72 -12.81 0.91 11.79
N GLU A 73 -12.46 0.51 13.01
CA GLU A 73 -13.32 0.63 14.17
C GLU A 73 -13.66 2.09 14.52
N LEU A 74 -12.69 3.00 14.43
CA LEU A 74 -12.86 4.42 14.70
C LEU A 74 -13.59 5.19 13.58
N TYR A 75 -13.48 4.75 12.34
CA TYR A 75 -13.99 5.44 11.15
C TYR A 75 -14.73 4.48 10.20
N PRO A 76 -15.77 3.76 10.67
CA PRO A 76 -16.49 2.78 9.87
C PRO A 76 -17.11 3.37 8.59
N ASP A 77 -17.61 4.60 8.65
CA ASP A 77 -18.20 5.29 7.49
C ASP A 77 -17.15 5.56 6.39
N LEU A 78 -15.93 5.89 6.79
CA LEU A 78 -14.83 6.08 5.84
C LEU A 78 -14.37 4.75 5.23
N TYR A 79 -14.38 3.69 6.02
CA TYR A 79 -14.10 2.34 5.51
C TYR A 79 -15.17 1.91 4.50
N GLN A 80 -16.45 2.13 4.81
CA GLN A 80 -17.55 1.83 3.89
C GLN A 80 -17.43 2.66 2.61
N MET A 81 -17.03 3.94 2.70
CA MET A 81 -16.79 4.80 1.52
C MET A 81 -15.74 4.20 0.57
N ILE A 82 -14.67 3.57 1.08
CA ILE A 82 -13.68 2.88 0.23
C ILE A 82 -14.37 1.82 -0.62
N LEU A 83 -15.18 0.98 0.02
CA LEU A 83 -15.86 -0.14 -0.61
C LEU A 83 -16.92 0.33 -1.62
N ASP A 84 -17.77 1.28 -1.24
CA ASP A 84 -18.85 1.82 -2.07
C ASP A 84 -18.32 2.50 -3.35
N ARG A 85 -17.11 3.05 -3.30
CA ARG A 85 -16.44 3.64 -4.46
C ARG A 85 -15.66 2.64 -5.31
N GLY A 86 -15.79 1.33 -5.00
CA GLY A 86 -15.18 0.24 -5.76
C GLY A 86 -13.65 0.18 -5.64
N HIS A 87 -13.11 0.67 -4.54
CA HIS A 87 -11.72 0.44 -4.18
C HIS A 87 -11.56 -0.91 -3.46
N LYS A 88 -10.34 -1.45 -3.42
CA LYS A 88 -10.04 -2.68 -2.68
C LYS A 88 -9.40 -2.36 -1.34
N VAL A 89 -9.59 -3.24 -0.37
CA VAL A 89 -8.93 -3.13 0.94
C VAL A 89 -7.94 -4.25 1.14
N GLY A 90 -6.93 -4.02 1.98
CA GLY A 90 -5.96 -4.99 2.46
C GLY A 90 -5.77 -4.83 3.96
N ASN A 91 -5.38 -5.91 4.64
CA ASN A 91 -5.08 -5.91 6.06
C ASN A 91 -3.68 -5.31 6.30
N HIS A 92 -3.60 -4.32 7.21
CA HIS A 92 -2.34 -3.67 7.62
C HIS A 92 -2.07 -3.83 9.12
N THR A 93 -2.54 -4.93 9.71
CA THR A 93 -2.62 -5.22 11.15
C THR A 93 -3.66 -4.35 11.89
N TYR A 94 -3.95 -4.66 13.14
CA TYR A 94 -4.85 -3.85 13.94
C TYR A 94 -4.17 -2.59 14.47
N SER A 95 -2.99 -2.73 15.09
CA SER A 95 -2.36 -1.67 15.88
C SER A 95 -1.16 -0.98 15.21
N HIS A 96 -0.77 -1.40 13.97
CA HIS A 96 0.40 -0.88 13.26
C HIS A 96 1.74 -1.12 13.96
N GLN A 97 1.88 -2.27 14.63
CA GLN A 97 3.12 -2.64 15.31
C GLN A 97 4.19 -3.15 14.33
N LYS A 98 5.44 -2.98 14.71
CA LYS A 98 6.56 -3.54 13.93
C LYS A 98 6.70 -5.02 14.28
N GLY A 99 6.54 -5.90 13.30
CA GLY A 99 6.70 -7.35 13.51
C GLY A 99 8.03 -7.73 14.16
N LEU A 100 9.14 -7.04 13.82
CA LEU A 100 10.47 -7.30 14.40
C LEU A 100 10.57 -7.07 15.93
N THR A 101 9.60 -6.38 16.53
CA THR A 101 9.58 -6.09 17.99
C THR A 101 8.56 -6.94 18.73
N MET A 102 7.96 -7.94 18.07
CA MET A 102 6.92 -8.81 18.60
C MET A 102 7.29 -10.28 18.40
N SER A 103 6.74 -11.17 19.22
CA SER A 103 6.75 -12.61 18.93
C SER A 103 5.87 -12.90 17.70
N THR A 104 6.05 -14.06 17.07
CA THR A 104 5.23 -14.46 15.94
C THR A 104 3.77 -14.58 16.33
N GLU A 105 3.47 -15.14 17.48
CA GLU A 105 2.11 -15.34 18.00
C GLU A 105 1.38 -14.00 18.14
N ARG A 106 1.98 -13.05 18.86
CA ARG A 106 1.41 -11.71 19.05
C ARG A 106 1.23 -10.94 17.76
N TYR A 107 2.14 -11.13 16.79
CA TYR A 107 2.02 -10.49 15.50
C TYR A 107 0.84 -11.06 14.71
N LEU A 108 0.61 -12.39 14.77
CA LEU A 108 -0.54 -13.02 14.14
C LEU A 108 -1.85 -12.63 14.83
N GLU A 109 -1.88 -12.55 16.17
CA GLU A 109 -3.03 -12.05 16.92
C GLU A 109 -3.42 -10.63 16.49
N ASP A 110 -2.45 -9.72 16.30
CA ASP A 110 -2.70 -8.35 15.83
C ASP A 110 -3.25 -8.31 14.39
N ILE A 111 -2.85 -9.26 13.54
CA ILE A 111 -3.41 -9.44 12.20
C ILE A 111 -4.84 -9.99 12.27
N ASP A 112 -5.09 -10.93 13.15
CA ASP A 112 -6.40 -11.59 13.31
C ASP A 112 -7.44 -10.62 13.86
N LEU A 113 -7.07 -9.78 14.83
CA LEU A 113 -7.92 -8.68 15.30
C LEU A 113 -8.36 -7.74 14.16
N ALA A 114 -7.48 -7.46 13.19
CA ALA A 114 -7.87 -6.67 12.03
C ALA A 114 -8.75 -7.48 11.05
N ALA A 115 -8.54 -8.79 10.93
CA ALA A 115 -9.30 -9.66 10.03
C ALA A 115 -10.79 -9.77 10.40
N ASP A 116 -11.14 -9.56 11.66
CA ASP A 116 -12.54 -9.54 12.13
C ASP A 116 -13.35 -8.41 11.46
N MET A 117 -12.68 -7.35 11.01
CA MET A 117 -13.27 -6.17 10.38
C MET A 117 -12.90 -6.00 8.91
N VAL A 118 -11.75 -6.50 8.51
CA VAL A 118 -11.18 -6.31 7.17
C VAL A 118 -11.13 -7.64 6.42
N HIS A 119 -12.22 -7.96 5.71
CA HIS A 119 -12.33 -9.20 4.96
C HIS A 119 -11.57 -9.09 3.63
N THR A 120 -10.36 -9.64 3.59
CA THR A 120 -9.46 -9.56 2.43
C THR A 120 -8.44 -10.69 2.43
N GLU A 121 -7.96 -11.02 1.26
CA GLU A 121 -6.81 -11.92 1.05
C GLU A 121 -5.47 -11.18 0.98
N LEU A 122 -5.49 -9.83 0.97
CA LEU A 122 -4.29 -9.00 0.83
C LEU A 122 -3.76 -8.57 2.19
N PHE A 123 -2.45 -8.64 2.36
CA PHE A 123 -1.76 -8.18 3.55
C PHE A 123 -0.53 -7.35 3.20
N ARG A 124 -0.27 -6.32 3.99
CA ARG A 124 0.99 -5.56 3.92
C ARG A 124 1.56 -5.39 5.32
N PRO A 125 2.82 -5.82 5.58
CA PRO A 125 3.44 -5.65 6.89
C PRO A 125 3.75 -4.17 7.17
N PRO A 126 3.38 -3.63 8.35
CA PRO A 126 3.76 -2.28 8.75
C PRO A 126 5.28 -2.06 8.63
N TYR A 127 5.66 -0.88 8.12
CA TYR A 127 7.05 -0.49 7.88
C TYR A 127 7.82 -1.43 6.94
N ALA A 128 7.18 -2.37 6.26
CA ALA A 128 7.81 -3.51 5.57
C ALA A 128 8.71 -4.36 6.50
N ARG A 129 8.37 -4.47 7.79
CA ARG A 129 9.22 -5.09 8.81
C ARG A 129 8.51 -6.22 9.53
N ALA A 130 8.88 -7.44 9.15
CA ALA A 130 8.47 -8.66 9.84
C ALA A 130 9.62 -9.67 9.83
N THR A 131 9.61 -10.62 10.75
CA THR A 131 10.57 -11.71 10.77
C THR A 131 10.23 -12.74 9.67
N ARG A 132 11.20 -13.61 9.36
CA ARG A 132 10.97 -14.69 8.40
C ARG A 132 9.83 -15.62 8.83
N SER A 133 9.78 -15.99 10.11
CA SER A 133 8.71 -16.85 10.65
C SER A 133 7.33 -16.20 10.52
N GLN A 134 7.22 -14.90 10.81
CA GLN A 134 5.99 -14.13 10.63
C GLN A 134 5.55 -14.11 9.16
N ILE A 135 6.46 -13.79 8.23
CA ILE A 135 6.15 -13.76 6.79
C ILE A 135 5.69 -15.14 6.28
N LEU A 136 6.36 -16.22 6.69
CA LEU A 136 5.96 -17.57 6.30
C LEU A 136 4.59 -17.97 6.86
N ALA A 137 4.28 -17.58 8.09
CA ALA A 137 2.99 -17.84 8.70
C ALA A 137 1.86 -17.05 8.00
N VAL A 138 2.08 -15.76 7.72
CA VAL A 138 1.13 -14.87 7.03
C VAL A 138 0.89 -15.34 5.59
N ALA A 139 1.93 -15.75 4.87
CA ALA A 139 1.83 -16.20 3.47
C ALA A 139 0.97 -17.47 3.28
N LYS A 140 0.64 -18.20 4.35
CA LYS A 140 -0.31 -19.33 4.31
C LYS A 140 -1.76 -18.87 4.15
N ARG A 141 -2.07 -17.64 4.52
CA ARG A 141 -3.43 -17.10 4.62
C ARG A 141 -3.66 -15.88 3.74
N TYR A 142 -2.59 -15.14 3.47
CA TYR A 142 -2.66 -13.87 2.76
C TYR A 142 -1.68 -13.83 1.59
N ARG A 143 -2.03 -13.05 0.58
CA ARG A 143 -1.10 -12.58 -0.42
C ARG A 143 -0.41 -11.32 0.10
N ILE A 144 0.89 -11.39 0.33
CA ILE A 144 1.69 -10.29 0.85
C ILE A 144 2.02 -9.32 -0.29
N VAL A 145 1.56 -8.09 -0.17
CA VAL A 145 1.77 -7.07 -1.19
C VAL A 145 2.80 -6.06 -0.73
N MET A 146 3.87 -5.96 -1.49
CA MET A 146 4.88 -4.93 -1.30
C MET A 146 4.74 -3.84 -2.39
N TRP A 147 5.72 -2.98 -2.52
CA TRP A 147 5.76 -1.93 -3.54
C TRP A 147 7.13 -1.93 -4.23
N ASN A 148 7.19 -1.39 -5.41
CA ASN A 148 8.44 -1.08 -6.10
C ASN A 148 8.67 0.43 -6.24
N VAL A 149 7.62 1.23 -6.05
CA VAL A 149 7.70 2.69 -5.99
C VAL A 149 7.23 3.19 -4.62
N LEU A 150 8.16 3.75 -3.83
CA LEU A 150 7.85 4.38 -2.54
C LEU A 150 7.86 5.90 -2.70
N SER A 151 6.70 6.54 -2.52
CA SER A 151 6.53 7.99 -2.64
C SER A 151 7.33 8.78 -1.59
N ARG A 152 7.43 8.24 -0.37
CA ARG A 152 7.97 8.91 0.84
C ARG A 152 7.17 10.15 1.24
N ASP A 153 5.90 10.18 0.93
CA ASP A 153 4.96 11.25 1.26
C ASP A 153 4.88 11.55 2.77
N TYR A 154 5.07 10.53 3.61
CA TYR A 154 5.16 10.65 5.08
C TYR A 154 6.39 11.44 5.56
N ASN A 155 7.37 11.71 4.70
CA ASN A 155 8.59 12.42 5.09
C ASN A 155 8.41 13.94 4.96
N ARG A 156 8.14 14.59 6.10
CA ARG A 156 7.93 16.05 6.18
C ARG A 156 9.15 16.88 5.77
N SER A 157 10.35 16.29 5.73
CA SER A 157 11.59 16.98 5.32
C SER A 157 11.75 17.11 3.81
N ILE A 158 10.89 16.48 3.02
CA ILE A 158 10.90 16.64 1.56
C ILE A 158 9.74 17.54 1.11
N SER A 159 10.00 18.39 0.13
CA SER A 159 8.94 19.20 -0.46
C SER A 159 7.99 18.35 -1.31
N PRO A 160 6.71 18.75 -1.47
CA PRO A 160 5.77 18.05 -2.35
C PRO A 160 6.31 17.86 -3.78
N LYS A 161 6.97 18.86 -4.35
CA LYS A 161 7.63 18.77 -5.68
C LYS A 161 8.71 17.71 -5.73
N LYS A 162 9.52 17.56 -4.67
CA LYS A 162 10.56 16.53 -4.57
C LYS A 162 9.94 15.13 -4.38
N CYS A 163 8.86 15.04 -3.61
CA CYS A 163 8.08 13.84 -3.44
C CYS A 163 7.52 13.37 -4.79
N LEU A 164 6.81 14.25 -5.50
CA LEU A 164 6.26 13.97 -6.83
C LEU A 164 7.35 13.48 -7.80
N ARG A 165 8.42 14.23 -7.95
CA ARG A 165 9.53 13.87 -8.86
C ARG A 165 10.11 12.49 -8.54
N GLY A 166 10.20 12.12 -7.24
CA GLY A 166 10.67 10.80 -6.81
C GLY A 166 9.67 9.69 -7.13
N THR A 167 8.38 9.99 -7.08
CA THR A 167 7.30 9.03 -7.34
C THR A 167 7.13 8.73 -8.83
N ILE A 168 7.14 9.76 -9.68
CA ILE A 168 6.92 9.59 -11.13
C ILE A 168 8.19 9.23 -11.90
N ARG A 169 9.36 9.29 -11.26
CA ARG A 169 10.64 8.96 -11.92
C ARG A 169 10.69 7.49 -12.29
N GLY A 170 10.64 7.20 -13.58
CA GLY A 170 10.68 5.84 -14.10
C GLY A 170 9.35 5.09 -13.99
N LEU A 171 8.25 5.79 -13.72
CA LEU A 171 6.91 5.22 -13.65
C LEU A 171 6.54 4.48 -14.93
N LYS A 172 6.14 3.23 -14.79
CA LYS A 172 5.86 2.29 -15.89
C LYS A 172 4.77 1.29 -15.51
N GLY A 173 4.23 0.59 -16.49
CA GLY A 173 3.33 -0.54 -16.25
C GLY A 173 3.96 -1.59 -15.35
N GLY A 174 3.15 -2.17 -14.48
CA GLY A 174 3.55 -3.14 -13.46
C GLY A 174 3.89 -2.51 -12.11
N ASP A 175 3.99 -1.17 -12.00
CA ASP A 175 4.38 -0.53 -10.75
C ASP A 175 3.28 -0.60 -9.70
N ILE A 176 3.68 -0.95 -8.46
CA ILE A 176 2.88 -0.80 -7.23
C ILE A 176 3.46 0.40 -6.48
N ILE A 177 2.66 1.46 -6.35
CA ILE A 177 3.05 2.72 -5.72
C ILE A 177 2.50 2.76 -4.29
N SER A 178 3.36 2.94 -3.28
CA SER A 178 2.93 3.15 -1.90
C SER A 178 2.86 4.64 -1.57
N LEU A 179 1.68 5.05 -1.15
CA LEU A 179 1.28 6.33 -0.60
C LEU A 179 0.69 6.10 0.81
N HIS A 180 0.31 7.16 1.51
CA HIS A 180 -0.31 7.07 2.82
C HIS A 180 -1.47 8.07 2.93
N ASP A 181 -2.53 7.68 3.62
CA ASP A 181 -3.73 8.49 3.87
C ASP A 181 -3.81 9.06 5.29
N SER A 182 -2.68 9.47 5.83
CA SER A 182 -2.56 10.00 7.18
C SER A 182 -2.28 11.51 7.19
N ALA A 183 -2.67 12.21 8.27
CA ALA A 183 -2.37 13.64 8.48
C ALA A 183 -0.87 13.98 8.29
N LYS A 184 0.00 13.03 8.62
CA LYS A 184 1.44 13.19 8.45
C LYS A 184 1.87 13.29 6.98
N SER A 185 1.21 12.53 6.10
CA SER A 185 1.54 12.43 4.68
C SER A 185 0.74 13.42 3.83
N PHE A 186 -0.42 13.87 4.30
CA PHE A 186 -1.44 14.57 3.51
C PHE A 186 -0.91 15.78 2.73
N ARG A 187 -0.02 16.58 3.34
CA ARG A 187 0.63 17.70 2.64
C ARG A 187 1.31 17.28 1.33
N ASN A 188 1.95 16.12 1.33
CA ASN A 188 2.63 15.61 0.15
C ASN A 188 1.67 14.82 -0.73
N THR A 189 0.82 13.97 -0.14
CA THR A 189 -0.10 13.11 -0.87
C THR A 189 -1.13 13.91 -1.66
N SER A 190 -1.72 14.97 -1.09
CA SER A 190 -2.68 15.84 -1.79
C SER A 190 -2.08 16.58 -2.99
N TYR A 191 -0.78 16.87 -2.96
CA TYR A 191 -0.07 17.44 -4.10
C TYR A 191 0.34 16.38 -5.13
N VAL A 192 0.79 15.22 -4.65
CA VAL A 192 1.36 14.15 -5.50
C VAL A 192 0.27 13.43 -6.28
N LEU A 193 -0.86 13.09 -5.63
CA LEU A 193 -1.87 12.23 -6.21
C LEU A 193 -2.45 12.77 -7.52
N PRO A 194 -3.00 14.00 -7.62
CA PRO A 194 -3.56 14.50 -8.87
C PRO A 194 -2.51 14.63 -9.97
N ALA A 195 -1.27 14.98 -9.62
CA ALA A 195 -0.18 15.07 -10.60
C ALA A 195 0.29 13.69 -11.09
N LEU A 196 0.34 12.69 -10.20
CA LEU A 196 0.65 11.32 -10.54
C LEU A 196 -0.40 10.72 -11.49
N LEU A 197 -1.69 10.96 -11.22
CA LEU A 197 -2.81 10.49 -12.05
C LEU A 197 -2.76 11.10 -13.46
N ARG A 198 -2.43 12.39 -13.59
CA ARG A 198 -2.22 13.02 -14.91
C ARG A 198 -1.07 12.36 -15.67
N VAL A 199 0.09 12.20 -15.01
CA VAL A 199 1.25 11.56 -15.64
C VAL A 199 0.96 10.10 -16.03
N ALA A 200 0.21 9.37 -15.21
CA ALA A 200 -0.23 8.02 -15.54
C ALA A 200 -1.08 8.02 -16.82
N ARG A 201 -2.08 8.90 -16.89
CA ARG A 201 -2.95 9.07 -18.08
C ARG A 201 -2.15 9.44 -19.33
N GLU A 202 -1.23 10.40 -19.25
CA GLU A 202 -0.35 10.83 -20.35
C GLU A 202 0.54 9.68 -20.87
N LYS A 203 0.90 8.75 -19.99
CA LYS A 203 1.69 7.54 -20.34
C LYS A 203 0.83 6.35 -20.78
N GLY A 204 -0.48 6.47 -20.81
CA GLY A 204 -1.40 5.37 -21.11
C GLY A 204 -1.38 4.29 -20.03
N LEU A 205 -1.15 4.66 -18.76
CA LEU A 205 -1.16 3.76 -17.62
C LEU A 205 -2.55 3.81 -16.94
N GLU A 206 -3.17 2.66 -16.74
CA GLU A 206 -4.44 2.55 -16.02
C GLU A 206 -4.19 2.23 -14.54
N CYS A 207 -4.86 2.98 -13.65
CA CYS A 207 -4.84 2.73 -12.21
C CYS A 207 -5.94 1.73 -11.85
N LYS A 208 -5.56 0.53 -11.43
CA LYS A 208 -6.49 -0.55 -11.07
C LYS A 208 -6.27 -0.99 -9.62
N ILE A 209 -7.31 -1.63 -9.07
CA ILE A 209 -7.17 -2.38 -7.80
C ILE A 209 -6.18 -3.53 -7.99
N LEU A 210 -5.63 -4.00 -6.88
CA LEU A 210 -4.79 -5.20 -6.89
C LEU A 210 -5.65 -6.45 -7.11
N GLU A 211 -5.59 -7.01 -8.29
CA GLU A 211 -6.06 -8.34 -8.65
C GLU A 211 -4.82 -9.21 -8.81
N LEU A 212 -4.63 -10.17 -7.91
CA LEU A 212 -3.40 -10.96 -7.82
C LEU A 212 -3.73 -12.46 -7.80
#